data_5059508582cc2ce5a498fa023a0e6fd9
#
_entry.id   5059508582cc2ce5a498fa023a0e6fd9
#
_cell.length_a   1.000
_cell.length_b   1.000
_cell.length_c   1.000
_cell.angle_alpha   90.00
_cell.angle_beta   90.00
_cell.angle_gamma   90.00
#
_symmetry.space_group_name_H-M   'P 1'
#
loop_
_entity.id
_entity.type
_entity.pdbx_description
1 polymer ?
#
loop_
_entity_poly.entity_id
_entity_poly.type
_entity_poly.pdbx_seq_one_letter_code
_entity_poly.pdbx_strand_id
1 'polypeptide(L)'
;KSVVQVYAQTPYGEYEQKNKVEKSSIQILDYGKTALLQPGASETLTIVCDKYLLASYDYTNAKGYILSEGDYYIAIGDDAHDALNNVLAAKGATGMVDVQGNPTEGTAAKAFHFTGSFDDETYRYSATGARVTNQFEDADVNYWYPDLVTYLSRSDWQGTYPVQPVAGLTLNDEMIRILDGKIYEKPDNAPAVDSIPQGDQQGIMLITMKGLDYNDDLWETFISQMTIEEMATLIANNFGTEAVDSVGKPATPAGDGPDGIGGYTDNYSAELGKGLKTTSYPNESLLTAAFNKDLLDKRGALLGEEGLFMGLVEIWGPGCNLHRTPFGGRSFEYFSEDANLNYLAASHIVSAIEEKGVHAGPKHLTGNDQENNRQGVVNFFNEQAFREGALRGLEGGVVNGKAHSLM
;
A
#
# COMPACT_ATOMS: atom_id res chain seq x y z
N LYS A 1 -24.10 3.67 -17.28
CA LYS A 1 -23.10 4.37 -16.49
C LYS A 1 -21.82 4.48 -17.30
N SER A 2 -21.14 5.62 -17.22
CA SER A 2 -19.84 5.85 -17.83
C SER A 2 -18.80 6.11 -16.74
N VAL A 3 -17.55 5.74 -16.99
CA VAL A 3 -16.41 6.06 -16.14
C VAL A 3 -15.71 7.28 -16.72
N VAL A 4 -15.24 8.17 -15.87
CA VAL A 4 -14.33 9.25 -16.21
C VAL A 4 -13.06 9.03 -15.41
N GLN A 5 -11.95 8.79 -16.10
CA GLN A 5 -10.64 8.59 -15.50
C GLN A 5 -9.81 9.86 -15.67
N VAL A 6 -9.18 10.31 -14.60
CA VAL A 6 -8.33 11.50 -14.55
C VAL A 6 -6.88 11.06 -14.39
N TYR A 7 -6.04 11.53 -15.26
CA TYR A 7 -4.62 11.20 -15.32
C TYR A 7 -3.74 12.45 -15.24
N ALA A 8 -2.49 12.26 -14.89
CA ALA A 8 -1.47 13.30 -14.95
C ALA A 8 -0.24 12.85 -15.71
N GLN A 9 0.36 13.81 -16.42
CA GLN A 9 1.77 13.78 -16.78
C GLN A 9 2.47 14.87 -16.00
N THR A 10 3.48 14.48 -15.20
CA THR A 10 4.31 15.39 -14.40
C THR A 10 5.58 15.76 -15.16
N PRO A 11 6.28 16.86 -14.81
CA PRO A 11 7.52 17.26 -15.45
C PRO A 11 8.58 16.14 -15.35
N TYR A 12 9.28 15.91 -16.46
CA TYR A 12 10.42 15.00 -16.54
C TYR A 12 11.49 15.65 -17.42
N GLY A 13 12.45 16.28 -16.79
CA GLY A 13 13.46 17.09 -17.44
C GLY A 13 14.89 16.80 -16.95
N GLU A 14 15.73 17.80 -17.01
CA GLU A 14 17.16 17.69 -16.66
C GLU A 14 17.36 17.32 -15.17
N TYR A 15 16.52 17.90 -14.28
CA TYR A 15 16.61 17.60 -12.85
C TYR A 15 16.35 16.14 -12.57
N GLU A 16 15.24 15.59 -13.09
CA GLU A 16 14.82 14.21 -12.89
C GLU A 16 15.85 13.22 -13.43
N GLN A 17 16.31 13.45 -14.66
CA GLN A 17 17.30 12.60 -15.29
C GLN A 17 18.64 12.58 -14.51
N LYS A 18 19.10 13.77 -14.08
CA LYS A 18 20.34 13.91 -13.30
C LYS A 18 20.25 13.23 -11.94
N ASN A 19 19.10 13.35 -11.26
CA ASN A 19 18.89 12.84 -9.91
C ASN A 19 18.22 11.46 -9.88
N LYS A 20 18.07 10.81 -11.05
CA LYS A 20 17.47 9.47 -11.19
C LYS A 20 16.06 9.38 -10.60
N VAL A 21 15.27 10.47 -10.69
CA VAL A 21 13.86 10.49 -10.31
C VAL A 21 13.05 10.06 -11.52
N GLU A 22 12.67 8.80 -11.56
CA GLU A 22 11.90 8.26 -12.69
C GLU A 22 10.40 8.60 -12.55
N LYS A 23 9.76 8.79 -13.70
CA LYS A 23 8.33 9.13 -13.76
C LYS A 23 7.66 8.43 -14.92
N SER A 24 6.45 7.93 -14.68
CA SER A 24 5.63 7.39 -15.76
C SER A 24 5.29 8.45 -16.81
N SER A 25 5.03 8.01 -18.04
CA SER A 25 4.57 8.94 -19.11
C SER A 25 3.19 9.49 -18.82
N ILE A 26 2.38 8.74 -18.10
CA ILE A 26 1.04 9.11 -17.62
C ILE A 26 0.74 8.26 -16.37
N GLN A 27 0.01 8.80 -15.42
CA GLN A 27 -0.40 8.10 -14.20
C GLN A 27 -1.82 8.47 -13.82
N ILE A 28 -2.60 7.51 -13.29
CA ILE A 28 -3.94 7.82 -12.80
C ILE A 28 -3.85 8.68 -11.54
N LEU A 29 -4.74 9.67 -11.43
CA LEU A 29 -4.92 10.47 -10.22
C LEU A 29 -6.19 10.12 -9.47
N ASP A 30 -7.28 9.91 -10.21
CA ASP A 30 -8.57 9.56 -9.64
C ASP A 30 -9.56 9.19 -10.76
N TYR A 31 -10.76 8.78 -10.37
CA TYR A 31 -11.84 8.46 -11.30
C TYR A 31 -13.21 8.75 -10.68
N GLY A 32 -14.21 8.88 -11.56
CA GLY A 32 -15.60 8.98 -11.17
C GLY A 32 -16.51 8.18 -12.08
N LYS A 33 -17.68 7.82 -11.58
CA LYS A 33 -18.67 7.05 -12.33
C LYS A 33 -20.04 7.72 -12.31
N THR A 34 -20.65 7.88 -13.47
CA THR A 34 -21.97 8.49 -13.60
C THR A 34 -23.07 7.62 -12.98
N ALA A 35 -24.19 8.23 -12.64
CA ALA A 35 -25.45 7.52 -12.48
C ALA A 35 -25.84 6.77 -13.77
N LEU A 36 -26.91 5.99 -13.73
CA LEU A 36 -27.45 5.37 -14.94
C LEU A 36 -28.10 6.46 -15.79
N LEU A 37 -27.42 6.85 -16.87
CA LEU A 37 -27.91 7.84 -17.80
C LEU A 37 -28.92 7.23 -18.77
N GLN A 38 -30.01 7.93 -19.05
CA GLN A 38 -30.91 7.59 -20.14
C GLN A 38 -30.32 8.05 -21.48
N PRO A 39 -30.72 7.49 -22.61
CA PRO A 39 -30.26 7.94 -23.92
C PRO A 39 -30.45 9.47 -24.09
N GLY A 40 -29.36 10.18 -24.44
CA GLY A 40 -29.32 11.63 -24.59
C GLY A 40 -29.20 12.44 -23.29
N ALA A 41 -29.17 11.80 -22.12
CA ALA A 41 -28.91 12.46 -20.86
C ALA A 41 -27.41 12.70 -20.64
N SER A 42 -27.06 13.74 -19.88
CA SER A 42 -25.70 14.05 -19.45
C SER A 42 -25.65 14.29 -17.94
N GLU A 43 -24.47 14.10 -17.37
CA GLU A 43 -24.17 14.39 -15.96
C GLU A 43 -22.81 15.08 -15.87
N THR A 44 -22.68 16.02 -14.96
CA THR A 44 -21.40 16.64 -14.62
C THR A 44 -20.85 15.99 -13.37
N LEU A 45 -19.63 15.43 -13.44
CA LEU A 45 -18.93 14.89 -12.30
C LEU A 45 -17.90 15.89 -11.78
N THR A 46 -17.80 16.01 -10.45
CA THR A 46 -16.67 16.69 -9.79
C THR A 46 -15.76 15.62 -9.23
N ILE A 47 -14.51 15.57 -9.69
CA ILE A 47 -13.49 14.62 -9.23
C ILE A 47 -12.38 15.44 -8.58
N VAL A 48 -12.10 15.16 -7.31
CA VAL A 48 -11.07 15.86 -6.53
C VAL A 48 -9.87 14.93 -6.42
N CYS A 49 -8.78 15.31 -7.10
CA CYS A 49 -7.55 14.54 -7.11
C CYS A 49 -6.62 15.00 -5.99
N ASP A 50 -5.96 14.07 -5.32
CA ASP A 50 -4.96 14.38 -4.31
C ASP A 50 -3.67 14.89 -4.98
N LYS A 51 -3.25 16.11 -4.61
CA LYS A 51 -2.00 16.71 -5.10
C LYS A 51 -0.78 15.86 -4.74
N TYR A 52 -0.83 15.10 -3.64
CA TYR A 52 0.25 14.20 -3.24
C TYR A 52 0.60 13.18 -4.33
N LEU A 53 -0.37 12.72 -5.09
CA LEU A 53 -0.14 11.78 -6.19
C LEU A 53 0.63 12.39 -7.39
N LEU A 54 0.87 13.70 -7.39
CA LEU A 54 1.76 14.38 -8.35
C LEU A 54 3.23 14.42 -7.88
N ALA A 55 3.48 14.14 -6.61
CA ALA A 55 4.82 14.16 -6.04
C ALA A 55 5.60 12.89 -6.44
N SER A 56 6.92 13.02 -6.53
CA SER A 56 7.85 11.91 -6.72
C SER A 56 8.91 11.90 -5.64
N TYR A 57 9.40 10.72 -5.28
CA TYR A 57 10.43 10.58 -4.27
C TYR A 57 11.83 10.70 -4.89
N ASP A 58 12.55 11.74 -4.52
CA ASP A 58 13.96 11.93 -4.89
C ASP A 58 14.87 11.36 -3.80
N TYR A 59 15.39 10.15 -4.03
CA TYR A 59 16.25 9.47 -3.07
C TYR A 59 17.73 9.86 -3.18
N THR A 60 18.11 10.62 -4.21
CA THR A 60 19.51 10.99 -4.45
C THR A 60 19.85 12.38 -3.91
N ASN A 61 19.05 13.39 -4.21
CA ASN A 61 19.34 14.78 -3.90
C ASN A 61 18.48 15.34 -2.75
N ALA A 62 17.15 15.42 -2.93
CA ALA A 62 16.26 15.98 -1.90
C ALA A 62 16.07 15.04 -0.70
N LYS A 63 16.23 13.74 -0.90
CA LYS A 63 15.95 12.67 0.06
C LYS A 63 14.57 12.82 0.70
N GLY A 64 13.57 13.02 -0.17
CA GLY A 64 12.19 13.29 0.19
C GLY A 64 11.29 13.41 -1.02
N TYR A 65 9.99 13.62 -0.78
CA TYR A 65 9.05 13.88 -1.86
C TYR A 65 9.22 15.28 -2.44
N ILE A 66 9.18 15.39 -3.75
CA ILE A 66 9.27 16.65 -4.49
C ILE A 66 8.08 16.83 -5.42
N LEU A 67 7.68 18.07 -5.63
CA LEU A 67 6.93 18.50 -6.80
C LEU A 67 7.92 19.19 -7.74
N SER A 68 8.05 18.67 -8.94
CA SER A 68 9.04 19.14 -9.90
C SER A 68 8.68 20.49 -10.48
N GLU A 69 9.68 21.27 -10.87
CA GLU A 69 9.48 22.46 -11.70
C GLU A 69 9.16 22.05 -13.14
N GLY A 70 8.19 22.72 -13.76
CA GLY A 70 7.86 22.56 -15.16
C GLY A 70 6.40 22.31 -15.44
N ASP A 71 6.13 21.73 -16.59
CA ASP A 71 4.77 21.60 -17.14
C ASP A 71 4.07 20.34 -16.65
N TYR A 72 2.92 20.55 -16.02
CA TYR A 72 1.97 19.53 -15.62
C TYR A 72 0.79 19.50 -16.56
N TYR A 73 0.36 18.31 -16.92
CA TYR A 73 -0.85 18.08 -17.71
C TYR A 73 -1.78 17.17 -16.94
N ILE A 74 -3.02 17.63 -16.72
CA ILE A 74 -4.10 16.83 -16.17
C ILE A 74 -5.04 16.50 -17.32
N ALA A 75 -5.23 15.22 -17.60
CA ALA A 75 -6.01 14.79 -18.75
C ALA A 75 -7.13 13.81 -18.36
N ILE A 76 -8.21 13.84 -19.11
CA ILE A 76 -9.29 12.87 -19.05
C ILE A 76 -9.08 11.92 -20.23
N GLY A 77 -9.23 10.61 -19.97
CA GLY A 77 -9.18 9.57 -21.00
C GLY A 77 -10.10 8.41 -20.66
N ASP A 78 -10.42 7.61 -21.67
CA ASP A 78 -11.14 6.36 -21.50
C ASP A 78 -10.21 5.28 -20.87
N ASP A 79 -8.91 5.44 -21.10
CA ASP A 79 -7.82 4.68 -20.50
C ASP A 79 -6.55 5.53 -20.44
N ALA A 80 -5.45 4.98 -19.92
CA ALA A 80 -4.17 5.67 -19.80
C ALA A 80 -3.57 6.05 -21.16
N HIS A 81 -3.75 5.23 -22.18
CA HIS A 81 -3.25 5.49 -23.52
C HIS A 81 -4.00 6.66 -24.19
N ASP A 82 -5.34 6.70 -24.09
CA ASP A 82 -6.15 7.82 -24.58
C ASP A 82 -5.80 9.12 -23.85
N ALA A 83 -5.65 9.07 -22.52
CA ALA A 83 -5.22 10.21 -21.73
C ALA A 83 -3.84 10.74 -22.15
N LEU A 84 -2.89 9.84 -22.41
CA LEU A 84 -1.56 10.23 -22.92
C LEU A 84 -1.66 10.87 -24.31
N ASN A 85 -2.46 10.32 -25.21
CA ASN A 85 -2.68 10.92 -26.53
C ASN A 85 -3.31 12.32 -26.44
N ASN A 86 -4.21 12.54 -25.47
CA ASN A 86 -4.81 13.86 -25.23
C ASN A 86 -3.77 14.87 -24.71
N VAL A 87 -2.84 14.45 -23.85
CA VAL A 87 -1.69 15.26 -23.43
C VAL A 87 -0.76 15.56 -24.61
N LEU A 88 -0.44 14.55 -25.43
CA LEU A 88 0.43 14.73 -26.61
C LEU A 88 -0.21 15.70 -27.63
N ALA A 89 -1.51 15.60 -27.84
CA ALA A 89 -2.26 16.55 -28.67
C ALA A 89 -2.18 17.99 -28.11
N ALA A 90 -2.30 18.17 -26.79
CA ALA A 90 -2.15 19.47 -26.15
C ALA A 90 -0.72 20.04 -26.29
N LYS A 91 0.28 19.18 -26.41
CA LYS A 91 1.68 19.54 -26.70
C LYS A 91 1.96 19.78 -28.20
N GLY A 92 0.98 19.56 -29.06
CA GLY A 92 1.14 19.69 -30.52
C GLY A 92 1.89 18.53 -31.17
N ALA A 93 1.97 17.39 -30.52
CA ALA A 93 2.56 16.18 -31.10
C ALA A 93 1.68 15.62 -32.23
N THR A 94 2.30 14.89 -33.14
CA THR A 94 1.65 14.20 -34.26
C THR A 94 2.14 12.77 -34.38
N GLY A 95 1.40 11.93 -35.16
CA GLY A 95 1.78 10.55 -35.40
C GLY A 95 1.44 9.61 -34.25
N MET A 96 0.48 9.98 -33.40
CA MET A 96 -0.03 9.14 -32.32
C MET A 96 -0.86 7.99 -32.87
N VAL A 97 -0.95 6.92 -32.10
CA VAL A 97 -1.80 5.77 -32.40
C VAL A 97 -2.72 5.45 -31.21
N ASP A 98 -3.84 4.80 -31.49
CA ASP A 98 -4.71 4.24 -30.46
C ASP A 98 -4.15 2.90 -29.93
N VAL A 99 -4.84 2.28 -28.97
CA VAL A 99 -4.44 0.97 -28.38
C VAL A 99 -4.45 -0.18 -29.40
N GLN A 100 -5.10 -0.02 -30.54
CA GLN A 100 -5.11 -0.99 -31.65
C GLN A 100 -4.01 -0.69 -32.68
N GLY A 101 -3.27 0.40 -32.53
CA GLY A 101 -2.23 0.83 -33.47
C GLY A 101 -2.75 1.66 -34.66
N ASN A 102 -4.01 2.10 -34.65
CA ASN A 102 -4.54 2.97 -35.71
C ASN A 102 -4.13 4.43 -35.44
N PRO A 103 -3.88 5.24 -36.50
CA PRO A 103 -3.59 6.66 -36.33
C PRO A 103 -4.70 7.40 -35.58
N THR A 104 -4.31 8.25 -34.63
CA THR A 104 -5.20 9.12 -33.87
C THR A 104 -4.58 10.51 -33.70
N GLU A 105 -5.38 11.53 -33.51
CA GLU A 105 -4.93 12.89 -33.23
C GLU A 105 -5.02 13.24 -31.73
N GLY A 106 -5.68 12.39 -30.93
CA GLY A 106 -6.03 12.72 -29.55
C GLY A 106 -6.99 13.91 -29.47
N THR A 107 -7.24 14.42 -28.28
CA THR A 107 -8.13 15.56 -28.04
C THR A 107 -7.51 16.54 -27.07
N ALA A 108 -6.84 17.59 -27.57
CA ALA A 108 -6.16 18.60 -26.75
C ALA A 108 -7.08 19.26 -25.70
N ALA A 109 -8.37 19.43 -26.01
CA ALA A 109 -9.35 20.01 -25.09
C ALA A 109 -9.67 19.12 -23.86
N LYS A 110 -9.26 17.85 -23.87
CA LYS A 110 -9.36 16.94 -22.72
C LYS A 110 -8.14 17.01 -21.78
N ALA A 111 -7.14 17.85 -22.08
CA ALA A 111 -5.96 18.05 -21.26
C ALA A 111 -5.87 19.50 -20.77
N PHE A 112 -5.72 19.66 -19.46
CA PHE A 112 -5.46 20.93 -18.79
C PHE A 112 -3.98 21.05 -18.50
N HIS A 113 -3.36 22.19 -18.81
CA HIS A 113 -1.95 22.48 -18.60
C HIS A 113 -1.76 23.56 -17.54
N PHE A 114 -0.75 23.37 -16.68
CA PHE A 114 -0.22 24.43 -15.81
C PHE A 114 1.27 24.21 -15.57
N THR A 115 1.97 25.28 -15.21
CA THR A 115 3.39 25.23 -14.85
C THR A 115 3.53 25.28 -13.34
N GLY A 116 4.27 24.33 -12.77
CA GLY A 116 4.60 24.25 -11.35
C GLY A 116 6.02 24.75 -11.06
N SER A 117 6.24 25.20 -9.84
CA SER A 117 7.59 25.48 -9.30
C SER A 117 8.11 24.28 -8.54
N PHE A 118 9.44 24.17 -8.43
CA PHE A 118 10.08 23.15 -7.58
C PHE A 118 9.66 23.34 -6.12
N ASP A 119 9.26 22.27 -5.46
CA ASP A 119 8.84 22.27 -4.06
C ASP A 119 9.26 20.95 -3.42
N ASP A 120 10.16 21.00 -2.43
CA ASP A 120 10.62 19.89 -1.60
C ASP A 120 10.22 20.05 -0.13
N GLU A 121 9.35 21.02 0.17
CA GLU A 121 8.89 21.33 1.53
C GLU A 121 7.49 20.81 1.83
N THR A 122 6.55 20.83 0.87
CA THR A 122 5.13 20.50 1.11
C THR A 122 4.95 19.10 1.70
N TYR A 123 5.73 18.11 1.23
CA TYR A 123 5.64 16.71 1.71
C TYR A 123 6.88 16.27 2.48
N ARG A 124 7.57 17.22 3.11
CA ARG A 124 8.80 16.97 3.87
C ARG A 124 8.55 16.21 5.18
N TYR A 125 7.37 16.30 5.71
CA TYR A 125 6.99 15.65 6.97
C TYR A 125 5.79 14.74 6.75
N SER A 126 5.79 13.60 7.46
CA SER A 126 4.65 12.70 7.52
C SER A 126 3.46 13.33 8.26
N ALA A 127 2.31 12.69 8.20
CA ALA A 127 1.12 13.10 8.97
C ALA A 127 1.36 13.11 10.50
N THR A 128 2.34 12.36 10.99
CA THR A 128 2.75 12.32 12.41
C THR A 128 3.84 13.34 12.77
N GLY A 129 4.28 14.15 11.79
CA GLY A 129 5.33 15.16 11.98
C GLY A 129 6.76 14.62 11.90
N ALA A 130 6.95 13.35 11.59
CA ALA A 130 8.28 12.79 11.35
C ALA A 130 8.82 13.28 10.01
N ARG A 131 10.10 13.66 9.95
CA ARG A 131 10.75 14.06 8.71
C ARG A 131 10.86 12.85 7.78
N VAL A 132 10.40 13.00 6.55
CA VAL A 132 10.55 11.99 5.50
C VAL A 132 11.98 12.04 4.97
N THR A 133 12.68 10.91 5.01
CA THR A 133 14.05 10.76 4.54
C THR A 133 14.27 9.31 4.07
N ASN A 134 15.41 9.03 3.44
CA ASN A 134 15.74 7.66 3.04
C ASN A 134 15.76 6.72 4.25
N GLN A 135 15.10 5.59 4.11
CA GLN A 135 14.95 4.55 5.14
C GLN A 135 15.31 3.16 4.61
N PHE A 136 15.42 3.00 3.29
CA PHE A 136 15.47 1.71 2.60
C PHE A 136 16.65 1.64 1.61
N GLU A 137 17.77 2.31 1.93
CA GLU A 137 18.94 2.31 1.04
C GLU A 137 19.51 0.90 0.84
N ASP A 138 19.43 0.06 1.87
CA ASP A 138 19.87 -1.34 1.86
C ASP A 138 18.87 -2.30 1.17
N ALA A 139 17.67 -1.84 0.85
CA ALA A 139 16.75 -2.59 0.00
C ALA A 139 17.16 -2.55 -1.48
N ASP A 140 18.07 -1.66 -1.87
CA ASP A 140 18.58 -1.56 -3.23
C ASP A 140 19.73 -2.56 -3.47
N VAL A 141 19.61 -3.38 -4.51
CA VAL A 141 20.70 -4.31 -4.87
C VAL A 141 22.01 -3.60 -5.19
N ASN A 142 21.95 -2.38 -5.74
CA ASN A 142 23.13 -1.58 -6.04
C ASN A 142 23.83 -0.99 -4.78
N TYR A 143 23.16 -1.00 -3.63
CA TYR A 143 23.81 -0.72 -2.34
C TYR A 143 24.84 -1.81 -2.00
N TRP A 144 24.49 -3.07 -2.24
CA TRP A 144 25.32 -4.24 -1.94
C TRP A 144 26.35 -4.54 -3.02
N TYR A 145 25.99 -4.29 -4.26
CA TYR A 145 26.79 -4.54 -5.46
C TYR A 145 26.69 -3.33 -6.39
N PRO A 146 27.53 -2.32 -6.20
CA PRO A 146 27.48 -1.08 -6.99
C PRO A 146 27.46 -1.36 -8.50
N ASP A 147 26.56 -0.67 -9.20
CA ASP A 147 26.37 -0.77 -10.65
C ASP A 147 25.98 -2.16 -11.19
N LEU A 148 25.47 -3.05 -10.34
CA LEU A 148 25.04 -4.38 -10.76
C LEU A 148 23.81 -4.32 -11.69
N VAL A 149 22.87 -3.45 -11.38
CA VAL A 149 21.62 -3.30 -12.14
C VAL A 149 21.49 -1.86 -12.65
N THR A 150 21.23 -1.75 -13.96
CA THR A 150 20.79 -0.49 -14.56
C THR A 150 19.28 -0.43 -14.48
N TYR A 151 18.75 0.57 -13.76
CA TYR A 151 17.29 0.75 -13.66
C TYR A 151 16.73 1.30 -14.96
N LEU A 152 15.50 0.85 -15.27
CA LEU A 152 14.78 1.33 -16.42
C LEU A 152 14.60 2.86 -16.32
N SER A 153 15.00 3.57 -17.38
CA SER A 153 14.84 5.01 -17.45
C SER A 153 14.02 5.42 -18.66
N ARG A 154 13.09 6.32 -18.43
CA ARG A 154 12.28 6.94 -19.49
C ARG A 154 13.14 7.74 -20.48
N SER A 155 14.29 8.26 -20.05
CA SER A 155 15.21 9.00 -20.92
C SER A 155 15.95 8.11 -21.92
N ASP A 156 16.07 6.81 -21.63
CA ASP A 156 16.75 5.84 -22.49
C ASP A 156 16.11 4.44 -22.34
N TRP A 157 14.93 4.28 -22.91
CA TRP A 157 14.22 3.01 -22.90
C TRP A 157 15.02 1.83 -23.46
N GLN A 158 15.78 2.06 -24.53
CA GLN A 158 16.52 0.97 -25.21
C GLN A 158 17.78 0.58 -24.45
N GLY A 159 18.53 1.57 -23.94
CA GLY A 159 19.78 1.31 -23.22
C GLY A 159 19.57 0.80 -21.80
N THR A 160 18.43 1.07 -21.20
CA THR A 160 18.12 0.67 -19.82
C THR A 160 17.06 -0.43 -19.72
N TYR A 161 16.50 -0.89 -20.85
CA TYR A 161 15.51 -1.99 -20.82
C TYR A 161 16.15 -3.23 -20.19
N PRO A 162 15.49 -3.86 -19.20
CA PRO A 162 16.09 -4.98 -18.48
C PRO A 162 16.38 -6.15 -19.44
N VAL A 163 17.63 -6.51 -19.49
CA VAL A 163 18.08 -7.77 -20.08
C VAL A 163 18.01 -8.86 -19.02
N GLN A 164 18.04 -10.12 -19.46
CA GLN A 164 17.94 -11.29 -18.59
C GLN A 164 18.72 -11.14 -17.27
N PRO A 165 18.17 -11.65 -16.17
CA PRO A 165 18.78 -11.49 -14.85
C PRO A 165 20.21 -11.98 -14.82
N VAL A 166 21.02 -11.33 -13.98
CA VAL A 166 22.42 -11.72 -13.73
C VAL A 166 22.42 -13.14 -13.16
N ALA A 167 22.83 -14.10 -13.97
CA ALA A 167 22.96 -15.48 -13.52
C ALA A 167 24.16 -15.61 -12.57
N GLY A 168 23.97 -16.34 -11.47
CA GLY A 168 25.04 -16.68 -10.55
C GLY A 168 25.41 -15.59 -9.55
N LEU A 169 24.54 -14.62 -9.29
CA LEU A 169 24.70 -13.72 -8.14
C LEU A 169 24.66 -14.54 -6.85
N THR A 170 25.69 -14.46 -6.05
CA THR A 170 25.73 -15.05 -4.71
C THR A 170 25.61 -13.94 -3.67
N LEU A 171 24.80 -14.17 -2.64
CA LEU A 171 24.74 -13.25 -1.51
C LEU A 171 26.09 -13.18 -0.83
N ASN A 172 26.51 -11.99 -0.42
CA ASN A 172 27.70 -11.83 0.41
C ASN A 172 27.42 -12.21 1.87
N ASP A 173 28.46 -12.35 2.68
CA ASP A 173 28.33 -12.81 4.08
C ASP A 173 27.42 -11.90 4.92
N GLU A 174 27.44 -10.58 4.67
CA GLU A 174 26.59 -9.62 5.39
C GLU A 174 25.11 -9.77 5.01
N MET A 175 24.80 -9.94 3.74
CA MET A 175 23.43 -10.23 3.28
C MET A 175 22.94 -11.55 3.87
N ILE A 176 23.80 -12.59 3.89
CA ILE A 176 23.45 -13.87 4.50
C ILE A 176 23.15 -13.68 5.99
N ARG A 177 23.97 -12.92 6.70
CA ARG A 177 23.79 -12.64 8.13
C ARG A 177 22.45 -11.93 8.41
N ILE A 178 22.10 -10.96 7.58
CA ILE A 178 20.83 -10.21 7.71
C ILE A 178 19.62 -11.13 7.40
N LEU A 179 19.73 -11.95 6.36
CA LEU A 179 18.67 -12.85 5.92
C LEU A 179 18.52 -14.09 6.80
N ASP A 180 19.60 -14.50 7.45
CA ASP A 180 19.57 -15.67 8.33
C ASP A 180 18.86 -15.41 9.67
N GLY A 181 18.00 -14.45 9.77
CA GLY A 181 17.22 -14.04 10.96
C GLY A 181 16.86 -15.08 12.03
N LYS A 182 17.45 -16.28 11.94
CA LYS A 182 17.35 -17.38 12.89
C LYS A 182 18.26 -17.23 14.09
N ILE A 183 19.27 -16.35 14.03
CA ILE A 183 20.21 -16.17 15.11
C ILE A 183 19.84 -14.89 15.85
N TYR A 184 18.87 -15.00 16.76
CA TYR A 184 18.72 -13.99 17.80
C TYR A 184 19.92 -14.09 18.74
N GLU A 185 20.79 -13.11 18.69
CA GLU A 185 21.82 -12.93 19.70
C GLU A 185 21.27 -12.00 20.78
N LYS A 186 21.15 -12.56 21.99
CA LYS A 186 20.76 -11.75 23.14
C LYS A 186 21.76 -10.61 23.34
N PRO A 187 21.33 -9.33 23.33
CA PRO A 187 22.24 -8.21 23.58
C PRO A 187 22.95 -8.37 24.94
N ASP A 188 24.23 -8.01 24.98
CA ASP A 188 25.04 -8.09 26.21
C ASP A 188 24.43 -7.32 27.40
N ASN A 189 23.70 -6.24 27.09
CA ASN A 189 23.02 -5.39 28.06
C ASN A 189 21.54 -5.78 28.28
N ALA A 190 21.10 -6.92 27.75
CA ALA A 190 19.72 -7.36 27.96
C ALA A 190 19.48 -7.62 29.46
N PRO A 191 18.38 -7.13 30.04
CA PRO A 191 18.06 -7.35 31.44
C PRO A 191 17.90 -8.84 31.72
N ALA A 192 18.24 -9.26 32.94
CA ALA A 192 17.90 -10.59 33.41
C ALA A 192 16.35 -10.69 33.53
N VAL A 193 15.78 -11.85 33.18
CA VAL A 193 14.33 -12.07 33.24
C VAL A 193 13.76 -11.72 34.61
N ASP A 194 14.45 -12.10 35.67
CA ASP A 194 14.04 -11.84 37.05
C ASP A 194 14.15 -10.35 37.46
N SER A 195 14.77 -9.50 36.63
CA SER A 195 14.87 -8.07 36.88
C SER A 195 13.80 -7.25 36.17
N ILE A 196 12.98 -7.89 35.32
CA ILE A 196 11.88 -7.24 34.61
C ILE A 196 10.68 -7.15 35.55
N PRO A 197 10.12 -5.95 35.82
CA PRO A 197 8.89 -5.82 36.59
C PRO A 197 7.77 -6.64 35.94
N GLN A 198 7.16 -7.54 36.70
CA GLN A 198 6.10 -8.43 36.21
C GLN A 198 5.25 -8.96 37.37
N GLY A 199 3.96 -9.23 37.05
CA GLY A 199 3.04 -9.85 38.03
C GLY A 199 2.65 -8.97 39.19
N ASP A 200 3.02 -7.69 39.19
CA ASP A 200 2.71 -6.74 40.27
C ASP A 200 1.30 -6.17 40.10
N GLN A 201 0.32 -6.87 40.65
CA GLN A 201 -1.09 -6.55 40.46
C GLN A 201 -1.48 -5.25 41.17
N GLN A 202 -1.70 -4.19 40.39
CA GLN A 202 -2.19 -2.88 40.82
C GLN A 202 -3.69 -2.67 40.56
N GLY A 203 -4.34 -3.64 39.92
CA GLY A 203 -5.76 -3.58 39.58
C GLY A 203 -6.10 -2.65 38.40
N ILE A 204 -5.10 -2.28 37.60
CA ILE A 204 -5.30 -1.44 36.41
C ILE A 204 -5.75 -2.36 35.27
N MET A 205 -6.94 -2.08 34.75
CA MET A 205 -7.54 -2.86 33.65
C MET A 205 -7.33 -2.14 32.32
N LEU A 206 -7.22 -2.89 31.23
CA LEU A 206 -7.01 -2.34 29.88
C LEU A 206 -8.04 -1.25 29.53
N ILE A 207 -9.29 -1.43 29.93
CA ILE A 207 -10.37 -0.44 29.65
C ILE A 207 -10.09 0.92 30.27
N THR A 208 -9.36 0.99 31.39
CA THR A 208 -9.00 2.26 32.04
C THR A 208 -7.88 3.00 31.32
N MET A 209 -7.14 2.29 30.44
CA MET A 209 -6.06 2.87 29.65
C MET A 209 -6.57 3.58 28.37
N LYS A 210 -7.86 3.44 28.07
CA LYS A 210 -8.46 4.02 26.86
C LYS A 210 -8.34 5.56 26.87
N GLY A 211 -7.68 6.09 25.83
CA GLY A 211 -7.53 7.53 25.60
C GLY A 211 -6.37 8.18 26.33
N LEU A 212 -5.51 7.41 27.03
CA LEU A 212 -4.26 7.90 27.57
C LEU A 212 -3.26 8.18 26.45
N ASP A 213 -2.39 9.18 26.67
CA ASP A 213 -1.25 9.44 25.80
C ASP A 213 -0.32 8.22 25.76
N TYR A 214 0.33 7.97 24.63
CA TYR A 214 1.27 6.86 24.46
C TYR A 214 2.43 6.90 25.47
N ASN A 215 2.85 8.11 25.88
CA ASN A 215 3.95 8.34 26.83
C ASN A 215 3.46 8.52 28.28
N ASP A 216 2.21 8.19 28.60
CA ASP A 216 1.71 8.28 29.98
C ASP A 216 2.40 7.23 30.86
N ASP A 217 2.92 7.65 32.01
CA ASP A 217 3.66 6.79 32.94
C ASP A 217 2.82 5.60 33.46
N LEU A 218 1.50 5.68 33.36
CA LEU A 218 0.60 4.61 33.78
C LEU A 218 0.77 3.35 32.93
N TRP A 219 1.28 3.47 31.69
CA TRP A 219 1.55 2.29 30.85
C TRP A 219 2.61 1.39 31.43
N GLU A 220 3.67 1.92 32.04
CA GLU A 220 4.71 1.11 32.71
C GLU A 220 4.11 0.32 33.87
N THR A 221 3.26 0.95 34.69
CA THR A 221 2.57 0.29 35.79
C THR A 221 1.58 -0.76 35.27
N PHE A 222 0.84 -0.46 34.19
CA PHE A 222 -0.07 -1.40 33.56
C PHE A 222 0.68 -2.65 33.02
N ILE A 223 1.77 -2.44 32.28
CA ILE A 223 2.57 -3.54 31.70
C ILE A 223 3.18 -4.41 32.79
N SER A 224 3.65 -3.82 33.88
CA SER A 224 4.26 -4.57 34.99
C SER A 224 3.31 -5.54 35.70
N GLN A 225 1.99 -5.40 35.50
CA GLN A 225 1.01 -6.35 36.02
C GLN A 225 1.02 -7.70 35.27
N MET A 226 1.41 -7.69 33.98
CA MET A 226 1.49 -8.92 33.17
C MET A 226 2.73 -9.70 33.54
N THR A 227 2.64 -11.03 33.44
CA THR A 227 3.82 -11.90 33.48
C THR A 227 4.54 -11.88 32.12
N ILE A 228 5.82 -12.25 32.12
CA ILE A 228 6.58 -12.40 30.85
C ILE A 228 5.92 -13.46 29.95
N GLU A 229 5.34 -14.49 30.52
CA GLU A 229 4.62 -15.52 29.76
C GLU A 229 3.39 -14.93 29.05
N GLU A 230 2.60 -14.12 29.73
CA GLU A 230 1.46 -13.40 29.12
C GLU A 230 1.93 -12.46 28.02
N MET A 231 3.00 -11.68 28.24
CA MET A 231 3.58 -10.79 27.22
C MET A 231 4.10 -11.57 26.00
N ALA A 232 4.78 -12.69 26.22
CA ALA A 232 5.29 -13.55 25.15
C ALA A 232 4.15 -14.15 24.32
N THR A 233 3.06 -14.54 24.95
CA THR A 233 1.87 -15.07 24.26
C THR A 233 1.23 -14.01 23.36
N LEU A 234 1.17 -12.73 23.79
CA LEU A 234 0.67 -11.65 22.96
C LEU A 234 1.49 -11.44 21.68
N ILE A 235 2.81 -11.68 21.75
CA ILE A 235 3.72 -11.46 20.61
C ILE A 235 3.71 -12.68 19.67
N ALA A 236 3.55 -13.89 20.21
CA ALA A 236 3.76 -15.12 19.47
C ALA A 236 2.51 -15.67 18.75
N ASN A 237 1.32 -15.13 19.00
CA ASN A 237 0.09 -15.61 18.38
C ASN A 237 -0.09 -15.04 16.95
N ASN A 238 -0.46 -15.91 16.00
CA ASN A 238 -0.53 -15.56 14.58
C ASN A 238 -1.93 -15.11 14.12
N PHE A 239 -3.03 -15.50 14.79
CA PHE A 239 -4.40 -15.26 14.36
C PHE A 239 -5.18 -14.42 15.37
N GLY A 240 -4.64 -13.25 15.67
CA GLY A 240 -5.14 -12.38 16.72
C GLY A 240 -4.30 -12.50 17.99
N THR A 241 -4.85 -12.12 19.12
CA THR A 241 -4.14 -12.19 20.40
C THR A 241 -4.99 -12.87 21.47
N GLU A 242 -4.35 -13.62 22.34
CA GLU A 242 -5.00 -14.29 23.46
C GLU A 242 -5.55 -13.30 24.49
N ALA A 243 -6.46 -13.79 25.34
CA ALA A 243 -6.88 -13.03 26.52
C ALA A 243 -5.72 -12.91 27.52
N VAL A 244 -5.65 -11.78 28.22
CA VAL A 244 -4.72 -11.58 29.34
C VAL A 244 -5.55 -11.16 30.55
N ASP A 245 -5.87 -12.16 31.38
CA ASP A 245 -6.82 -11.99 32.50
C ASP A 245 -6.28 -11.05 33.58
N SER A 246 -4.96 -11.01 33.78
CA SER A 246 -4.30 -10.13 34.77
C SER A 246 -4.61 -8.66 34.56
N VAL A 247 -4.87 -8.23 33.31
CA VAL A 247 -5.17 -6.83 32.94
C VAL A 247 -6.55 -6.69 32.25
N GLY A 248 -7.36 -7.74 32.24
CA GLY A 248 -8.69 -7.71 31.65
C GLY A 248 -8.71 -7.48 30.13
N LYS A 249 -7.66 -7.90 29.42
CA LYS A 249 -7.64 -7.85 27.95
C LYS A 249 -8.40 -9.07 27.41
N PRO A 250 -9.47 -8.88 26.62
CA PRO A 250 -10.13 -10.00 25.96
C PRO A 250 -9.26 -10.61 24.83
N ALA A 251 -9.57 -11.83 24.42
CA ALA A 251 -9.05 -12.38 23.18
C ALA A 251 -9.52 -11.52 21.99
N THR A 252 -8.64 -11.34 21.00
CA THR A 252 -8.93 -10.53 19.79
C THR A 252 -8.68 -11.38 18.55
N PRO A 253 -9.64 -12.20 18.13
CA PRO A 253 -9.47 -13.05 16.96
C PRO A 253 -9.38 -12.26 15.66
N ALA A 254 -8.49 -12.69 14.77
CA ALA A 254 -8.36 -12.18 13.41
C ALA A 254 -8.77 -13.23 12.39
N GLY A 255 -9.27 -12.77 11.24
CA GLY A 255 -9.63 -13.63 10.11
C GLY A 255 -8.90 -13.24 8.83
N ASP A 256 -8.53 -14.22 8.02
CA ASP A 256 -7.94 -13.97 6.71
C ASP A 256 -9.01 -13.83 5.64
N GLY A 257 -8.83 -12.87 4.72
CA GLY A 257 -9.65 -12.86 3.54
C GLY A 257 -9.90 -11.53 2.85
N PRO A 258 -9.06 -11.14 1.88
CA PRO A 258 -9.34 -9.99 1.02
C PRO A 258 -10.58 -10.20 0.13
N ASP A 259 -10.80 -11.41 -0.37
CA ASP A 259 -11.94 -11.75 -1.24
C ASP A 259 -13.10 -12.43 -0.50
N GLY A 260 -13.13 -12.33 0.81
CA GLY A 260 -14.12 -12.93 1.72
C GLY A 260 -13.41 -13.63 2.86
N ILE A 261 -14.01 -13.58 4.04
CA ILE A 261 -13.44 -14.19 5.24
C ILE A 261 -13.46 -15.71 5.07
N GLY A 262 -12.30 -16.34 5.00
CA GLY A 262 -12.16 -17.76 4.70
C GLY A 262 -11.08 -18.47 5.48
N GLY A 263 -10.86 -19.74 5.15
CA GLY A 263 -9.78 -20.55 5.70
C GLY A 263 -9.95 -20.89 7.17
N TYR A 264 -9.14 -20.30 8.00
CA TYR A 264 -9.10 -20.58 9.45
C TYR A 264 -10.37 -20.19 10.20
N THR A 265 -11.23 -19.36 9.63
CA THR A 265 -12.52 -18.96 10.23
C THR A 265 -13.50 -20.12 10.32
N ASP A 266 -13.41 -21.12 9.46
CA ASP A 266 -14.26 -22.32 9.59
C ASP A 266 -13.97 -23.05 10.90
N ASN A 267 -12.71 -23.16 11.30
CA ASN A 267 -12.30 -23.72 12.57
C ASN A 267 -12.75 -22.83 13.74
N TYR A 268 -12.54 -21.52 13.63
CA TYR A 268 -12.93 -20.56 14.66
C TYR A 268 -14.46 -20.51 14.85
N SER A 269 -15.24 -20.52 13.74
CA SER A 269 -16.68 -20.58 13.83
C SER A 269 -17.19 -21.90 14.42
N ALA A 270 -16.49 -23.00 14.19
CA ALA A 270 -16.77 -24.30 14.81
C ALA A 270 -16.49 -24.29 16.32
N GLU A 271 -15.38 -23.67 16.76
CA GLU A 271 -15.06 -23.48 18.17
C GLU A 271 -16.09 -22.62 18.90
N LEU A 272 -16.62 -21.57 18.24
CA LEU A 272 -17.72 -20.77 18.76
C LEU A 272 -19.08 -21.50 18.72
N GLY A 273 -19.15 -22.70 18.12
CA GLY A 273 -20.39 -23.47 17.98
C GLY A 273 -21.43 -22.83 17.06
N LYS A 274 -21.03 -21.87 16.22
CA LYS A 274 -21.97 -21.08 15.41
C LYS A 274 -22.25 -21.65 14.02
N GLY A 275 -21.34 -22.49 13.48
CA GLY A 275 -21.46 -23.09 12.14
C GLY A 275 -21.66 -22.04 11.04
N LEU A 276 -21.02 -20.87 11.19
CA LEU A 276 -21.21 -19.71 10.34
C LEU A 276 -20.59 -19.95 8.96
N LYS A 277 -21.25 -19.45 7.94
CA LYS A 277 -20.72 -19.43 6.58
C LYS A 277 -20.49 -17.99 6.17
N THR A 278 -19.39 -17.76 5.49
CA THR A 278 -18.98 -16.45 4.96
C THR A 278 -19.28 -16.33 3.47
N THR A 279 -19.32 -15.11 2.99
CA THR A 279 -19.54 -14.80 1.57
C THR A 279 -18.22 -14.84 0.82
N SER A 280 -18.19 -15.56 -0.31
CA SER A 280 -17.12 -15.42 -1.30
C SER A 280 -17.48 -14.28 -2.25
N TYR A 281 -16.73 -13.22 -2.21
CA TYR A 281 -16.96 -12.03 -3.03
C TYR A 281 -16.18 -12.10 -4.36
N PRO A 282 -16.52 -11.25 -5.35
CA PRO A 282 -15.67 -11.04 -6.50
C PRO A 282 -14.27 -10.60 -6.08
N ASN A 283 -13.24 -11.06 -6.77
CA ASN A 283 -11.87 -10.73 -6.44
C ASN A 283 -11.56 -9.23 -6.59
N GLU A 284 -10.48 -8.79 -5.95
CA GLU A 284 -10.10 -7.37 -5.89
C GLU A 284 -9.75 -6.80 -7.25
N SER A 285 -9.14 -7.58 -8.16
CA SER A 285 -8.85 -7.16 -9.53
C SER A 285 -10.12 -6.81 -10.30
N LEU A 286 -11.17 -7.65 -10.19
CA LEU A 286 -12.45 -7.39 -10.85
C LEU A 286 -13.15 -6.17 -10.25
N LEU A 287 -13.02 -6.00 -8.94
CA LEU A 287 -13.62 -4.89 -8.22
C LEU A 287 -13.03 -3.55 -8.65
N THR A 288 -11.71 -3.45 -8.77
CA THR A 288 -11.02 -2.24 -9.23
C THR A 288 -11.25 -1.96 -10.71
N ALA A 289 -11.31 -3.00 -11.55
CA ALA A 289 -11.63 -2.86 -12.97
C ALA A 289 -13.03 -2.24 -13.22
N ALA A 290 -13.90 -2.23 -12.22
CA ALA A 290 -15.20 -1.55 -12.30
C ALA A 290 -15.09 -0.02 -12.18
N PHE A 291 -13.98 0.55 -11.73
CA PHE A 291 -13.78 1.99 -11.47
C PHE A 291 -14.97 2.61 -10.75
N ASN A 292 -15.32 2.07 -9.58
CA ASN A 292 -16.54 2.44 -8.86
C ASN A 292 -16.29 2.49 -7.35
N LYS A 293 -16.09 3.69 -6.82
CA LYS A 293 -15.83 3.94 -5.39
C LYS A 293 -16.96 3.44 -4.49
N ASP A 294 -18.23 3.66 -4.88
CA ASP A 294 -19.39 3.16 -4.12
C ASP A 294 -19.36 1.62 -3.98
N LEU A 295 -18.80 0.91 -4.96
CA LEU A 295 -18.68 -0.54 -4.91
C LEU A 295 -17.58 -0.99 -3.97
N LEU A 296 -16.46 -0.24 -3.93
CA LEU A 296 -15.36 -0.45 -2.98
C LEU A 296 -15.86 -0.23 -1.54
N ASP A 297 -16.56 0.87 -1.29
CA ASP A 297 -17.13 1.19 0.03
C ASP A 297 -18.14 0.11 0.49
N LYS A 298 -19.02 -0.33 -0.41
CA LYS A 298 -19.96 -1.43 -0.11
C LYS A 298 -19.24 -2.73 0.19
N ARG A 299 -18.19 -3.04 -0.54
CA ARG A 299 -17.37 -4.23 -0.30
C ARG A 299 -16.76 -4.20 1.10
N GLY A 300 -16.12 -3.09 1.47
CA GLY A 300 -15.55 -2.91 2.81
C GLY A 300 -16.61 -3.00 3.90
N ALA A 301 -17.73 -2.31 3.74
CA ALA A 301 -18.83 -2.35 4.70
C ALA A 301 -19.40 -3.77 4.91
N LEU A 302 -19.56 -4.55 3.84
CA LEU A 302 -20.05 -5.93 3.94
C LEU A 302 -19.04 -6.86 4.62
N LEU A 303 -17.74 -6.70 4.32
CA LEU A 303 -16.69 -7.45 5.03
C LEU A 303 -16.68 -7.11 6.52
N GLY A 304 -16.76 -5.82 6.87
CA GLY A 304 -16.84 -5.39 8.26
C GLY A 304 -18.05 -5.96 8.99
N GLU A 305 -19.24 -5.97 8.37
CA GLU A 305 -20.45 -6.59 8.96
C GLU A 305 -20.29 -8.10 9.16
N GLU A 306 -19.70 -8.81 8.19
CA GLU A 306 -19.43 -10.24 8.36
C GLU A 306 -18.40 -10.49 9.46
N GLY A 307 -17.36 -9.64 9.55
CA GLY A 307 -16.37 -9.71 10.64
C GLY A 307 -17.01 -9.57 12.02
N LEU A 308 -17.87 -8.57 12.21
CA LEU A 308 -18.65 -8.40 13.45
C LEU A 308 -19.54 -9.61 13.73
N PHE A 309 -20.24 -10.12 12.72
CA PHE A 309 -21.09 -11.29 12.86
C PHE A 309 -20.30 -12.54 13.26
N MET A 310 -19.08 -12.68 12.75
CA MET A 310 -18.16 -13.76 13.10
C MET A 310 -17.51 -13.57 14.48
N GLY A 311 -17.54 -12.37 15.04
CA GLY A 311 -16.86 -12.01 16.28
C GLY A 311 -15.38 -11.73 16.11
N LEU A 312 -14.96 -11.36 14.89
CA LEU A 312 -13.59 -10.95 14.59
C LEU A 312 -13.37 -9.50 15.02
N VAL A 313 -12.15 -9.23 15.48
CA VAL A 313 -11.67 -7.87 15.77
C VAL A 313 -10.90 -7.29 14.58
N GLU A 314 -10.29 -8.18 13.77
CA GLU A 314 -9.46 -7.81 12.64
C GLU A 314 -9.73 -8.72 11.44
N ILE A 315 -9.66 -8.15 10.25
CA ILE A 315 -9.67 -8.87 8.96
C ILE A 315 -8.37 -8.56 8.22
N TRP A 316 -7.60 -9.61 7.89
CA TRP A 316 -6.38 -9.48 7.08
C TRP A 316 -6.72 -9.29 5.61
N GLY A 317 -6.78 -8.08 5.23
CA GLY A 317 -7.14 -7.54 3.92
C GLY A 317 -7.40 -6.02 4.00
N PRO A 318 -7.47 -5.38 2.85
CA PRO A 318 -7.35 -5.87 1.48
C PRO A 318 -5.91 -6.24 1.07
N GLY A 319 -5.77 -6.94 -0.07
CA GLY A 319 -4.49 -7.21 -0.71
C GLY A 319 -4.00 -6.01 -1.53
N CYS A 320 -2.88 -5.40 -1.13
CA CYS A 320 -2.41 -4.12 -1.70
C CYS A 320 -1.15 -4.22 -2.57
N ASN A 321 -0.60 -5.43 -2.79
CA ASN A 321 0.57 -5.60 -3.63
C ASN A 321 0.26 -5.33 -5.11
N LEU A 322 1.30 -5.06 -5.89
CA LEU A 322 1.15 -4.77 -7.31
C LEU A 322 1.12 -6.06 -8.14
N HIS A 323 0.41 -6.01 -9.26
CA HIS A 323 0.56 -7.00 -10.34
C HIS A 323 1.86 -6.71 -11.12
N ARG A 324 3.04 -6.99 -10.51
CA ARG A 324 4.35 -6.76 -11.13
C ARG A 324 4.59 -7.63 -12.34
N THR A 325 3.99 -8.81 -12.34
CA THR A 325 4.05 -9.78 -13.42
C THR A 325 2.69 -10.46 -13.57
N PRO A 326 2.26 -10.81 -14.79
CA PRO A 326 1.03 -11.58 -15.00
C PRO A 326 1.12 -13.01 -14.42
N PHE A 327 2.32 -13.45 -14.04
CA PHE A 327 2.56 -14.76 -13.43
C PHE A 327 2.58 -14.73 -11.91
N GLY A 328 2.23 -13.61 -11.28
CA GLY A 328 2.07 -13.50 -9.83
C GLY A 328 0.96 -14.45 -9.34
N GLY A 329 1.30 -15.43 -8.50
CA GLY A 329 0.36 -16.47 -8.07
C GLY A 329 -0.80 -15.95 -7.22
N ARG A 330 -0.72 -14.72 -6.70
CA ARG A 330 -1.74 -14.07 -5.88
C ARG A 330 -2.32 -12.78 -6.48
N SER A 331 -2.10 -12.54 -7.78
CA SER A 331 -2.64 -11.35 -8.45
C SER A 331 -4.18 -11.27 -8.40
N PHE A 332 -4.88 -12.38 -8.17
CA PHE A 332 -6.34 -12.40 -8.02
C PHE A 332 -6.81 -11.64 -6.77
N GLU A 333 -6.02 -11.63 -5.69
CA GLU A 333 -6.34 -10.95 -4.44
C GLU A 333 -5.67 -9.57 -4.30
N TYR A 334 -5.11 -9.03 -5.37
CA TYR A 334 -4.51 -7.70 -5.43
C TYR A 334 -5.28 -6.83 -6.42
N PHE A 335 -5.29 -5.52 -6.18
CA PHE A 335 -6.14 -4.60 -6.92
C PHE A 335 -5.74 -4.45 -8.40
N SER A 336 -4.50 -4.08 -8.68
CA SER A 336 -4.05 -3.78 -10.04
C SER A 336 -2.52 -3.72 -10.17
N GLU A 337 -2.04 -3.43 -11.38
CA GLU A 337 -0.64 -3.09 -11.67
C GLU A 337 -0.31 -1.61 -11.40
N ASP A 338 -1.31 -0.74 -11.22
CA ASP A 338 -1.15 0.68 -10.98
C ASP A 338 -1.15 0.99 -9.48
N ALA A 339 -0.04 1.56 -8.99
CA ALA A 339 0.15 1.83 -7.58
C ALA A 339 -0.82 2.89 -7.03
N ASN A 340 -1.17 3.91 -7.83
CA ASN A 340 -2.12 4.93 -7.43
C ASN A 340 -3.56 4.40 -7.40
N LEU A 341 -3.92 3.51 -8.33
CA LEU A 341 -5.21 2.82 -8.28
C LEU A 341 -5.34 1.94 -7.04
N ASN A 342 -4.25 1.25 -6.64
CA ASN A 342 -4.20 0.48 -5.41
C ASN A 342 -4.35 1.40 -4.18
N TYR A 343 -3.68 2.56 -4.17
CA TYR A 343 -3.82 3.58 -3.13
C TYR A 343 -5.28 4.01 -2.95
N LEU A 344 -5.96 4.34 -4.05
CA LEU A 344 -7.36 4.77 -4.04
C LEU A 344 -8.29 3.63 -3.57
N ALA A 345 -8.10 2.42 -4.09
CA ALA A 345 -8.95 1.29 -3.74
C ALA A 345 -8.80 0.88 -2.27
N ALA A 346 -7.56 0.79 -1.78
CA ALA A 346 -7.28 0.49 -0.38
C ALA A 346 -7.87 1.54 0.56
N SER A 347 -7.76 2.84 0.19
CA SER A 347 -8.35 3.94 0.97
C SER A 347 -9.85 3.71 1.23
N HIS A 348 -10.59 3.34 0.20
CA HIS A 348 -12.04 3.12 0.28
C HIS A 348 -12.41 1.86 1.07
N ILE A 349 -11.83 0.72 0.72
CA ILE A 349 -12.19 -0.56 1.37
C ILE A 349 -11.82 -0.54 2.85
N VAL A 350 -10.62 -0.08 3.18
CA VAL A 350 -10.15 -0.01 4.58
C VAL A 350 -11.03 0.91 5.40
N SER A 351 -11.30 2.14 4.92
CA SER A 351 -12.19 3.07 5.63
C SER A 351 -13.54 2.46 5.94
N ALA A 352 -14.13 1.76 4.96
CA ALA A 352 -15.45 1.15 5.13
C ALA A 352 -15.47 -0.06 6.08
N ILE A 353 -14.36 -0.81 6.20
CA ILE A 353 -14.22 -1.86 7.22
C ILE A 353 -14.08 -1.23 8.61
N GLU A 354 -13.18 -0.25 8.75
CA GLU A 354 -12.92 0.44 10.03
C GLU A 354 -14.18 1.16 10.57
N GLU A 355 -14.99 1.75 9.70
CA GLU A 355 -16.27 2.36 10.07
C GLU A 355 -17.27 1.38 10.72
N LYS A 356 -17.10 0.08 10.49
CA LYS A 356 -17.90 -0.96 11.14
C LYS A 356 -17.37 -1.35 12.52
N GLY A 357 -16.20 -0.91 12.89
CA GLY A 357 -15.54 -1.24 14.15
C GLY A 357 -14.77 -2.55 14.14
N VAL A 358 -14.46 -3.07 12.96
CA VAL A 358 -13.50 -4.15 12.73
C VAL A 358 -12.24 -3.54 12.14
N HIS A 359 -11.07 -3.93 12.62
CA HIS A 359 -9.82 -3.45 12.05
C HIS A 359 -9.52 -4.12 10.71
N ALA A 360 -9.08 -3.32 9.75
CA ALA A 360 -8.53 -3.82 8.49
C ALA A 360 -7.01 -3.93 8.61
N GLY A 361 -6.46 -5.08 8.23
CA GLY A 361 -5.03 -5.33 8.10
C GLY A 361 -4.61 -5.41 6.63
N PRO A 362 -4.40 -4.27 5.94
CA PRO A 362 -3.89 -4.29 4.57
C PRO A 362 -2.62 -5.11 4.45
N LYS A 363 -2.50 -5.88 3.38
CA LYS A 363 -1.42 -6.86 3.20
C LYS A 363 -0.92 -6.91 1.76
N HIS A 364 0.23 -7.45 1.47
CA HIS A 364 1.28 -7.92 2.38
C HIS A 364 2.38 -6.87 2.44
N LEU A 365 2.84 -6.53 3.60
CA LEU A 365 3.92 -5.56 3.81
C LEU A 365 5.27 -6.31 3.75
N THR A 366 6.07 -6.16 2.68
CA THR A 366 5.66 -5.75 1.34
C THR A 366 6.55 -6.49 0.32
N GLY A 367 6.24 -6.37 -0.97
CA GLY A 367 7.03 -7.01 -2.02
C GLY A 367 6.66 -8.47 -2.28
N ASN A 368 5.43 -8.91 -1.95
CA ASN A 368 4.97 -10.27 -2.26
C ASN A 368 4.52 -10.39 -3.73
N ASP A 369 5.47 -10.22 -4.65
CA ASP A 369 5.20 -10.17 -6.09
C ASP A 369 5.21 -11.54 -6.77
N GLN A 370 5.62 -12.60 -6.05
CA GLN A 370 5.63 -13.98 -6.55
C GLN A 370 5.38 -15.00 -5.44
N GLU A 371 4.84 -16.16 -5.80
CA GLU A 371 4.62 -17.30 -4.90
C GLU A 371 5.72 -18.36 -4.95
N ASN A 372 6.43 -18.45 -6.07
CA ASN A 372 7.56 -19.37 -6.17
C ASN A 372 8.67 -18.97 -5.20
N ASN A 373 9.07 -19.88 -4.33
CA ASN A 373 10.06 -19.66 -3.27
C ASN A 373 9.70 -18.50 -2.31
N ARG A 374 8.42 -18.22 -2.09
CA ARG A 374 7.95 -17.12 -1.25
C ARG A 374 8.67 -17.05 0.11
N GLN A 375 8.98 -18.18 0.72
CA GLN A 375 9.67 -18.25 2.03
C GLN A 375 11.19 -18.04 1.94
N GLY A 376 11.73 -17.75 0.77
CA GLY A 376 13.17 -17.57 0.56
C GLY A 376 13.51 -16.57 -0.54
N VAL A 377 12.52 -15.88 -1.10
CA VAL A 377 12.77 -14.84 -2.09
C VAL A 377 13.23 -13.55 -1.42
N VAL A 378 14.23 -12.91 -2.01
CA VAL A 378 14.68 -11.57 -1.63
C VAL A 378 14.29 -10.61 -2.73
N ASN A 379 13.49 -9.60 -2.40
CA ASN A 379 13.08 -8.56 -3.32
C ASN A 379 13.94 -7.31 -3.10
N PHE A 380 14.45 -6.75 -4.19
CA PHE A 380 15.23 -5.52 -4.15
C PHE A 380 14.48 -4.38 -4.81
N PHE A 381 14.56 -3.20 -4.20
CA PHE A 381 13.95 -1.97 -4.68
C PHE A 381 14.88 -0.81 -4.41
N ASN A 382 15.02 0.13 -5.35
CA ASN A 382 15.48 1.45 -4.96
C ASN A 382 14.41 2.17 -4.12
N GLU A 383 14.80 3.18 -3.37
CA GLU A 383 13.92 3.87 -2.43
C GLU A 383 12.65 4.43 -3.10
N GLN A 384 12.76 4.99 -4.32
CA GLN A 384 11.61 5.50 -5.06
C GLN A 384 10.64 4.38 -5.45
N ALA A 385 11.13 3.31 -6.06
CA ALA A 385 10.30 2.17 -6.46
C ALA A 385 9.63 1.50 -5.25
N PHE A 386 10.30 1.48 -4.11
CA PHE A 386 9.75 0.94 -2.88
C PHE A 386 8.57 1.78 -2.37
N ARG A 387 8.76 3.12 -2.29
CA ARG A 387 7.73 4.05 -1.78
C ARG A 387 6.57 4.26 -2.74
N GLU A 388 6.86 4.53 -4.00
CA GLU A 388 5.82 4.86 -4.99
C GLU A 388 5.18 3.62 -5.63
N GLY A 389 5.81 2.45 -5.49
CA GLY A 389 5.33 1.17 -6.00
C GLY A 389 4.86 0.26 -4.87
N ALA A 390 5.80 -0.46 -4.25
CA ALA A 390 5.50 -1.55 -3.33
C ALA A 390 4.71 -1.12 -2.08
N LEU A 391 4.93 0.09 -1.56
CA LEU A 391 4.24 0.61 -0.38
C LEU A 391 2.99 1.42 -0.70
N ARG A 392 2.81 1.92 -1.94
CA ARG A 392 1.77 2.90 -2.26
C ARG A 392 0.35 2.44 -1.93
N GLY A 393 -0.01 1.20 -2.23
CA GLY A 393 -1.33 0.65 -1.90
C GLY A 393 -1.56 0.56 -0.39
N LEU A 394 -0.55 0.11 0.35
CA LEU A 394 -0.59 0.05 1.82
C LEU A 394 -0.70 1.45 2.44
N GLU A 395 0.04 2.43 1.90
CA GLU A 395 -0.03 3.83 2.32
C GLU A 395 -1.47 4.37 2.20
N GLY A 396 -2.18 4.08 1.11
CA GLY A 396 -3.58 4.47 0.93
C GLY A 396 -4.48 3.90 2.03
N GLY A 397 -4.29 2.64 2.37
CA GLY A 397 -5.01 1.99 3.47
C GLY A 397 -4.74 2.63 4.82
N VAL A 398 -3.48 2.98 5.11
CA VAL A 398 -3.10 3.59 6.40
C VAL A 398 -3.48 5.06 6.48
N VAL A 399 -3.11 5.86 5.48
CA VAL A 399 -3.25 7.32 5.56
C VAL A 399 -4.70 7.76 5.40
N ASN A 400 -5.38 7.27 4.38
CA ASN A 400 -6.76 7.65 4.08
C ASN A 400 -7.77 6.67 4.68
N GLY A 401 -7.49 5.37 4.57
CA GLY A 401 -8.36 4.32 5.09
C GLY A 401 -8.36 4.21 6.60
N LYS A 402 -7.33 4.77 7.28
CA LYS A 402 -7.18 4.75 8.74
C LYS A 402 -6.99 3.33 9.30
N ALA A 403 -6.32 2.45 8.56
CA ALA A 403 -5.98 1.13 9.07
C ALA A 403 -5.24 1.22 10.42
N HIS A 404 -5.60 0.36 11.35
CA HIS A 404 -4.96 0.25 12.66
C HIS A 404 -3.95 -0.88 12.74
N SER A 405 -3.88 -1.71 11.72
CA SER A 405 -2.91 -2.80 11.59
C SER A 405 -2.38 -2.92 10.17
N LEU A 406 -1.29 -3.64 10.01
CA LEU A 406 -0.71 -4.07 8.73
C LEU A 406 -0.23 -5.51 8.88
N MET A 407 -0.43 -6.31 7.85
CA MET A 407 0.04 -7.69 7.84
C MET A 407 1.10 -7.90 6.76
#